data_45ace123df283620af43def1f2a0776a
#
_entry.id   45ace123df283620af43def1f2a0776a
#
_cell.length_a   1.000
_cell.length_b   1.000
_cell.length_c   1.000
_cell.angle_alpha   90.00
_cell.angle_beta   90.00
_cell.angle_gamma   90.00
#
_symmetry.space_group_name_H-M   'P 1'
#
loop_
_entity.id
_entity.type
_entity.pdbx_description
1 polymer ?
#
loop_
_entity_poly.entity_id
_entity_poly.type
_entity_poly.pdbx_seq_one_letter_code
_entity_poly.pdbx_strand_id
1 'polypeptide(L)'
;RVADEPVLHERTGALLEPTTPVVIGVGQVVRRTPDLDAPVEPVASAVEALRAAERDAGVEVLGRADLVYAVPSASWTYPDQAGLVASLVGAEEAGTVQTSAYGGDGGQLAMNDAADRIVSGDAHVVLVSGAEAGATVAALQVQGREPEWTRQPDDAAPDRVIGVDRPANNEAETSVGLGAPIYVYALIESALRGAAGTDEAEHRAAIADLWARHSAVAAANPYAWDPTARTAE
;
A
#
# COMPACT_ATOMS: atom_id res chain seq x y z
N ARG A 1 -16.34 -25.94 -4.90
CA ARG A 1 -16.60 -26.17 -3.47
C ARG A 1 -15.26 -26.52 -2.84
N VAL A 2 -14.64 -25.59 -2.14
CA VAL A 2 -13.53 -25.86 -1.22
C VAL A 2 -14.13 -26.67 -0.07
N ALA A 3 -13.47 -27.75 0.34
CA ALA A 3 -13.99 -28.67 1.35
C ALA A 3 -14.21 -27.92 2.69
N ASP A 4 -15.37 -28.17 3.31
CA ASP A 4 -15.77 -27.68 4.63
C ASP A 4 -14.99 -28.33 5.79
N GLU A 5 -13.73 -28.72 5.59
CA GLU A 5 -12.93 -29.32 6.65
C GLU A 5 -12.04 -28.25 7.32
N PRO A 6 -12.09 -28.13 8.65
CA PRO A 6 -11.28 -27.18 9.39
C PRO A 6 -9.78 -27.51 9.25
N VAL A 7 -8.96 -26.48 9.02
CA VAL A 7 -7.49 -26.60 8.87
C VAL A 7 -6.82 -26.44 10.23
N LEU A 8 -5.90 -27.34 10.55
CA LEU A 8 -5.14 -27.28 11.81
C LEU A 8 -4.09 -26.15 11.74
N HIS A 9 -4.14 -25.21 12.69
CA HIS A 9 -3.12 -24.18 12.82
C HIS A 9 -1.87 -24.74 13.49
N GLU A 10 -0.76 -24.84 12.74
CA GLU A 10 0.48 -25.52 13.18
C GLU A 10 1.09 -24.98 14.50
N ARG A 11 0.95 -23.66 14.76
CA ARG A 11 1.52 -23.01 15.96
C ARG A 11 0.70 -23.21 17.23
N THR A 12 -0.61 -23.35 17.12
CA THR A 12 -1.51 -23.38 18.28
C THR A 12 -2.22 -24.72 18.43
N GLY A 13 -2.20 -25.59 17.42
CA GLY A 13 -2.99 -26.80 17.38
C GLY A 13 -4.51 -26.56 17.33
N ALA A 14 -4.94 -25.31 17.14
CA ALA A 14 -6.34 -24.96 17.03
C ALA A 14 -6.84 -25.23 15.61
N LEU A 15 -8.08 -25.70 15.49
CA LEU A 15 -8.78 -25.77 14.22
C LEU A 15 -9.24 -24.38 13.82
N LEU A 16 -8.96 -23.99 12.57
CA LEU A 16 -9.49 -22.74 12.02
C LEU A 16 -10.92 -23.01 11.52
N GLU A 17 -11.79 -22.07 11.80
CA GLU A 17 -13.14 -22.09 11.20
C GLU A 17 -13.00 -21.87 9.67
N PRO A 18 -13.86 -22.47 8.84
CA PRO A 18 -13.77 -22.37 7.37
C PRO A 18 -13.81 -20.94 6.83
N THR A 19 -14.38 -20.01 7.60
CA THR A 19 -14.48 -18.57 7.27
C THR A 19 -13.40 -17.72 7.92
N THR A 20 -12.38 -18.35 8.55
CA THR A 20 -11.27 -17.58 9.13
C THR A 20 -10.41 -16.98 8.00
N PRO A 21 -10.31 -15.63 7.90
CA PRO A 21 -9.47 -15.02 6.88
C PRO A 21 -7.99 -15.28 7.16
N VAL A 22 -7.26 -15.69 6.14
CA VAL A 22 -5.82 -15.98 6.21
C VAL A 22 -5.10 -15.33 5.04
N VAL A 23 -3.90 -14.82 5.27
CA VAL A 23 -3.01 -14.37 4.20
C VAL A 23 -2.27 -15.60 3.67
N ILE A 24 -2.47 -15.92 2.40
CA ILE A 24 -1.87 -17.09 1.76
C ILE A 24 -0.65 -16.78 0.92
N GLY A 25 -0.44 -15.51 0.56
CA GLY A 25 0.74 -15.09 -0.20
C GLY A 25 0.97 -13.59 -0.10
N VAL A 26 2.24 -13.21 -0.11
CA VAL A 26 2.68 -11.83 -0.09
C VAL A 26 3.69 -11.58 -1.20
N GLY A 27 3.64 -10.40 -1.81
CA GLY A 27 4.56 -10.01 -2.87
C GLY A 27 4.91 -8.54 -2.78
N GLN A 28 6.18 -8.24 -3.00
CA GLN A 28 6.68 -6.87 -3.01
C GLN A 28 7.66 -6.67 -4.17
N VAL A 29 7.57 -5.50 -4.79
CA VAL A 29 8.46 -5.06 -5.87
C VAL A 29 9.00 -3.68 -5.52
N VAL A 30 10.30 -3.48 -5.73
CA VAL A 30 10.91 -2.15 -5.55
C VAL A 30 11.81 -1.81 -6.74
N ARG A 31 11.67 -0.61 -7.28
CA ARG A 31 12.48 -0.06 -8.37
C ARG A 31 13.15 1.23 -7.91
N ARG A 32 14.34 1.11 -7.28
CA ARG A 32 15.08 2.26 -6.75
C ARG A 32 15.60 3.19 -7.84
N THR A 33 15.94 2.62 -9.00
CA THR A 33 16.41 3.37 -10.17
C THR A 33 15.40 3.16 -11.30
N PRO A 34 14.56 4.16 -11.61
CA PRO A 34 13.60 4.03 -12.70
C PRO A 34 14.30 4.02 -14.05
N ASP A 35 13.82 3.16 -14.96
CA ASP A 35 14.12 3.24 -16.38
C ASP A 35 13.24 4.33 -16.97
N LEU A 36 13.85 5.43 -17.44
CA LEU A 36 13.11 6.57 -18.00
C LEU A 36 12.81 6.41 -19.50
N ASP A 37 13.40 5.43 -20.14
CA ASP A 37 13.10 5.10 -21.56
C ASP A 37 11.96 4.08 -21.66
N ALA A 38 11.77 3.27 -20.60
CA ALA A 38 10.67 2.33 -20.46
C ALA A 38 10.03 2.44 -19.04
N PRO A 39 9.39 3.57 -18.70
CA PRO A 39 8.90 3.83 -17.36
C PRO A 39 7.73 2.91 -17.01
N VAL A 40 7.91 2.13 -15.94
CA VAL A 40 6.88 1.19 -15.46
C VAL A 40 5.82 1.95 -14.68
N GLU A 41 4.56 1.77 -15.07
CA GLU A 41 3.42 2.38 -14.41
C GLU A 41 3.04 1.71 -13.08
N PRO A 42 2.36 2.43 -12.17
CA PRO A 42 1.92 1.88 -10.88
C PRO A 42 1.12 0.58 -11.01
N VAL A 43 0.12 0.53 -11.89
CA VAL A 43 -0.73 -0.66 -12.04
C VAL A 43 0.07 -1.88 -12.48
N ALA A 44 1.06 -1.73 -13.37
CA ALA A 44 1.94 -2.82 -13.77
C ALA A 44 2.81 -3.32 -12.60
N SER A 45 3.27 -2.41 -11.74
CA SER A 45 4.00 -2.76 -10.51
C SER A 45 3.12 -3.51 -9.51
N ALA A 46 1.85 -3.10 -9.34
CA ALA A 46 0.88 -3.80 -8.52
C ALA A 46 0.64 -5.24 -9.01
N VAL A 47 0.45 -5.41 -10.31
CA VAL A 47 0.27 -6.74 -10.93
C VAL A 47 1.51 -7.61 -10.75
N GLU A 48 2.71 -7.06 -10.89
CA GLU A 48 3.95 -7.81 -10.64
C GLU A 48 4.07 -8.26 -9.19
N ALA A 49 3.68 -7.41 -8.23
CA ALA A 49 3.63 -7.76 -6.81
C ALA A 49 2.59 -8.86 -6.54
N LEU A 50 1.40 -8.79 -7.14
CA LEU A 50 0.39 -9.85 -7.03
C LEU A 50 0.87 -11.17 -7.61
N ARG A 51 1.54 -11.17 -8.76
CA ARG A 51 2.18 -12.39 -9.31
C ARG A 51 3.28 -12.94 -8.41
N ALA A 52 4.00 -12.08 -7.68
CA ALA A 52 4.95 -12.52 -6.65
C ALA A 52 4.22 -13.15 -5.46
N ALA A 53 3.09 -12.57 -5.02
CA ALA A 53 2.25 -13.14 -3.97
C ALA A 53 1.67 -14.51 -4.36
N GLU A 54 1.24 -14.69 -5.61
CA GLU A 54 0.78 -15.99 -6.10
C GLU A 54 1.89 -17.06 -6.09
N ARG A 55 3.11 -16.68 -6.45
CA ARG A 55 4.26 -17.60 -6.34
C ARG A 55 4.58 -17.96 -4.88
N ASP A 56 4.45 -17.01 -3.97
CA ASP A 56 4.62 -17.22 -2.52
C ASP A 56 3.53 -18.15 -1.96
N ALA A 57 2.29 -17.99 -2.41
CA ALA A 57 1.16 -18.87 -2.08
C ALA A 57 1.34 -20.31 -2.60
N GLY A 58 2.09 -20.50 -3.67
CA GLY A 58 2.32 -21.81 -4.30
C GLY A 58 1.10 -22.40 -5.02
N VAL A 59 0.05 -21.61 -5.23
CA VAL A 59 -1.19 -22.00 -5.92
C VAL A 59 -1.67 -20.87 -6.82
N GLU A 60 -2.27 -21.23 -7.97
CA GLU A 60 -2.85 -20.27 -8.90
C GLU A 60 -4.20 -19.74 -8.37
N VAL A 61 -4.23 -18.48 -7.99
CA VAL A 61 -5.40 -17.84 -7.36
C VAL A 61 -5.81 -16.53 -8.00
N LEU A 62 -4.93 -15.86 -8.75
CA LEU A 62 -5.20 -14.51 -9.28
C LEU A 62 -6.48 -14.46 -10.12
N GLY A 63 -6.59 -15.34 -11.12
CA GLY A 63 -7.79 -15.43 -11.98
C GLY A 63 -9.03 -16.02 -11.30
N ARG A 64 -8.96 -16.36 -10.01
CA ARG A 64 -10.05 -16.92 -9.22
C ARG A 64 -10.53 -16.00 -8.11
N ALA A 65 -10.05 -14.75 -8.12
CA ALA A 65 -10.43 -13.77 -7.12
C ALA A 65 -11.93 -13.44 -7.22
N ASP A 66 -12.60 -13.40 -6.07
CA ASP A 66 -13.96 -12.90 -5.95
C ASP A 66 -13.98 -11.38 -5.84
N LEU A 67 -12.92 -10.80 -5.23
CA LEU A 67 -12.78 -9.36 -5.04
C LEU A 67 -11.32 -8.92 -5.28
N VAL A 68 -11.17 -7.77 -5.93
CA VAL A 68 -9.87 -7.10 -6.13
C VAL A 68 -9.92 -5.71 -5.50
N TYR A 69 -9.04 -5.50 -4.53
CA TYR A 69 -8.86 -4.21 -3.85
C TYR A 69 -7.65 -3.48 -4.40
N ALA A 70 -7.81 -2.19 -4.65
CA ALA A 70 -6.71 -1.29 -4.94
C ALA A 70 -6.63 -0.13 -3.94
N VAL A 71 -5.41 0.13 -3.43
CA VAL A 71 -5.08 1.41 -2.81
C VAL A 71 -4.61 2.33 -3.93
N PRO A 72 -5.29 3.46 -4.18
CA PRO A 72 -4.99 4.32 -5.32
C PRO A 72 -3.56 4.84 -5.29
N SER A 73 -2.94 4.91 -6.46
CA SER A 73 -1.66 5.57 -6.64
C SER A 73 -1.81 7.10 -6.55
N ALA A 74 -0.93 7.76 -5.81
CA ALA A 74 -0.84 9.23 -5.77
C ALA A 74 -0.01 9.79 -6.94
N SER A 75 0.87 8.98 -7.53
CA SER A 75 1.77 9.39 -8.62
C SER A 75 1.11 9.36 -10.01
N TRP A 76 -0.01 8.67 -10.17
CA TRP A 76 -0.79 8.59 -11.40
C TRP A 76 -2.25 8.27 -11.10
N THR A 77 -3.16 8.96 -11.72
CA THR A 77 -4.59 8.77 -11.47
C THR A 77 -5.18 7.71 -12.39
N TYR A 78 -5.75 6.69 -11.78
CA TYR A 78 -6.63 5.72 -12.44
C TYR A 78 -8.02 5.86 -11.81
N PRO A 79 -9.06 6.25 -12.56
CA PRO A 79 -10.44 6.27 -12.07
C PRO A 79 -10.88 4.93 -11.47
N ASP A 80 -10.51 3.82 -12.12
CA ASP A 80 -10.73 2.45 -11.64
C ASP A 80 -9.42 1.64 -11.68
N GLN A 81 -8.56 1.85 -10.68
CA GLN A 81 -7.32 1.08 -10.56
C GLN A 81 -7.60 -0.40 -10.26
N ALA A 82 -8.65 -0.70 -9.48
CA ALA A 82 -8.99 -2.07 -9.12
C ALA A 82 -9.43 -2.88 -10.35
N GLY A 83 -10.26 -2.29 -11.23
CA GLY A 83 -10.66 -2.92 -12.49
C GLY A 83 -9.52 -3.14 -13.45
N LEU A 84 -8.56 -2.21 -13.55
CA LEU A 84 -7.34 -2.43 -14.33
C LEU A 84 -6.52 -3.61 -13.79
N VAL A 85 -6.34 -3.68 -12.48
CA VAL A 85 -5.63 -4.81 -11.84
C VAL A 85 -6.36 -6.10 -12.11
N ALA A 86 -7.68 -6.15 -11.90
CA ALA A 86 -8.51 -7.33 -12.14
C ALA A 86 -8.34 -7.86 -13.56
N SER A 87 -8.46 -6.99 -14.56
CA SER A 87 -8.27 -7.35 -15.97
C SER A 87 -6.86 -7.90 -16.25
N LEU A 88 -5.81 -7.24 -15.73
CA LEU A 88 -4.41 -7.62 -15.97
C LEU A 88 -3.98 -8.93 -15.30
N VAL A 89 -4.71 -9.37 -14.27
CA VAL A 89 -4.46 -10.66 -13.60
C VAL A 89 -5.41 -11.77 -14.06
N GLY A 90 -6.37 -11.47 -14.95
CA GLY A 90 -7.34 -12.45 -15.47
C GLY A 90 -8.50 -12.72 -14.52
N ALA A 91 -8.87 -11.75 -13.68
CA ALA A 91 -9.99 -11.79 -12.73
C ALA A 91 -11.14 -10.86 -13.16
N GLU A 92 -11.53 -10.91 -14.43
CA GLU A 92 -12.53 -10.01 -15.04
C GLU A 92 -13.91 -10.07 -14.39
N GLU A 93 -14.25 -11.19 -13.76
CA GLU A 93 -15.53 -11.38 -13.07
C GLU A 93 -15.48 -10.96 -11.59
N ALA A 94 -14.31 -10.57 -11.07
CA ALA A 94 -14.16 -10.15 -9.68
C ALA A 94 -14.82 -8.80 -9.44
N GLY A 95 -15.48 -8.65 -8.29
CA GLY A 95 -15.93 -7.34 -7.82
C GLY A 95 -14.72 -6.44 -7.50
N THR A 96 -14.84 -5.16 -7.81
CA THR A 96 -13.73 -4.20 -7.68
C THR A 96 -13.96 -3.22 -6.55
N VAL A 97 -12.93 -3.01 -5.71
CA VAL A 97 -13.00 -2.13 -4.56
C VAL A 97 -11.77 -1.23 -4.52
N GLN A 98 -11.98 0.05 -4.31
CA GLN A 98 -10.89 1.01 -4.20
C GLN A 98 -11.00 1.74 -2.86
N THR A 99 -9.88 2.04 -2.22
CA THR A 99 -9.89 2.90 -1.04
C THR A 99 -10.00 4.36 -1.47
N SER A 100 -10.44 5.24 -0.56
CA SER A 100 -10.36 6.69 -0.80
C SER A 100 -8.90 7.11 -1.05
N ALA A 101 -8.72 8.17 -1.84
CA ALA A 101 -7.40 8.67 -2.22
C ALA A 101 -6.62 9.28 -1.05
N TYR A 102 -7.31 9.64 0.02
CA TYR A 102 -6.73 10.29 1.19
C TYR A 102 -6.73 9.38 2.41
N GLY A 103 -5.61 9.39 3.14
CA GLY A 103 -5.41 8.64 4.35
C GLY A 103 -4.25 7.64 4.23
N GLY A 104 -3.38 7.58 5.24
CA GLY A 104 -2.29 6.60 5.31
C GLY A 104 -2.76 5.21 5.76
N ASP A 105 -4.04 5.03 6.00
CA ASP A 105 -4.70 3.83 6.49
C ASP A 105 -5.33 2.96 5.37
N GLY A 106 -5.27 3.40 4.11
CA GLY A 106 -5.92 2.74 2.98
C GLY A 106 -5.59 1.25 2.87
N GLY A 107 -4.33 0.87 3.04
CA GLY A 107 -3.93 -0.54 3.02
C GLY A 107 -4.57 -1.37 4.15
N GLN A 108 -4.60 -0.83 5.37
CA GLN A 108 -5.23 -1.50 6.51
C GLN A 108 -6.76 -1.56 6.36
N LEU A 109 -7.36 -0.49 5.85
CA LEU A 109 -8.80 -0.45 5.57
C LEU A 109 -9.20 -1.51 4.55
N ALA A 110 -8.44 -1.67 3.46
CA ALA A 110 -8.65 -2.71 2.46
C ALA A 110 -8.54 -4.11 3.08
N MET A 111 -7.53 -4.36 3.91
CA MET A 111 -7.34 -5.66 4.59
C MET A 111 -8.48 -5.97 5.57
N ASN A 112 -8.96 -4.98 6.32
CA ASN A 112 -10.07 -5.17 7.26
C ASN A 112 -11.37 -5.50 6.52
N ASP A 113 -11.71 -4.70 5.49
CA ASP A 113 -12.92 -4.94 4.71
C ASP A 113 -12.86 -6.30 3.96
N ALA A 114 -11.69 -6.67 3.42
CA ALA A 114 -11.48 -7.98 2.82
C ALA A 114 -11.70 -9.13 3.82
N ALA A 115 -11.17 -8.99 5.03
CA ALA A 115 -11.39 -9.96 6.09
C ALA A 115 -12.87 -10.10 6.46
N ASP A 116 -13.59 -8.98 6.59
CA ASP A 116 -15.02 -8.98 6.88
C ASP A 116 -15.82 -9.67 5.76
N ARG A 117 -15.45 -9.51 4.48
CA ARG A 117 -16.08 -10.21 3.34
C ARG A 117 -15.87 -11.72 3.38
N ILE A 118 -14.68 -12.17 3.82
CA ILE A 118 -14.40 -13.59 3.98
C ILE A 118 -15.20 -14.15 5.16
N VAL A 119 -15.24 -13.46 6.30
CA VAL A 119 -15.99 -13.88 7.49
C VAL A 119 -17.49 -13.99 7.20
N SER A 120 -18.04 -13.04 6.43
CA SER A 120 -19.47 -13.06 6.04
C SER A 120 -19.80 -14.12 4.97
N GLY A 121 -18.79 -14.69 4.31
CA GLY A 121 -18.97 -15.63 3.21
C GLY A 121 -19.26 -14.97 1.87
N ASP A 122 -19.09 -13.64 1.78
CA ASP A 122 -19.30 -12.89 0.52
C ASP A 122 -18.13 -13.07 -0.46
N ALA A 123 -16.96 -13.51 0.03
CA ALA A 123 -15.79 -13.80 -0.77
C ALA A 123 -14.97 -14.94 -0.17
N HIS A 124 -14.21 -15.66 -1.02
CA HIS A 124 -13.29 -16.72 -0.63
C HIS A 124 -11.85 -16.38 -1.00
N VAL A 125 -11.62 -15.72 -2.13
CA VAL A 125 -10.32 -15.29 -2.61
C VAL A 125 -10.36 -13.79 -2.85
N VAL A 126 -9.49 -13.06 -2.15
CA VAL A 126 -9.42 -11.60 -2.23
C VAL A 126 -7.99 -11.18 -2.53
N LEU A 127 -7.83 -10.30 -3.51
CA LEU A 127 -6.56 -9.66 -3.85
C LEU A 127 -6.54 -8.25 -3.28
N VAL A 128 -5.44 -7.88 -2.63
CA VAL A 128 -5.22 -6.50 -2.15
C VAL A 128 -3.90 -6.01 -2.72
N SER A 129 -3.92 -4.88 -3.40
CA SER A 129 -2.72 -4.31 -4.03
C SER A 129 -2.67 -2.78 -3.94
N GLY A 130 -1.46 -2.25 -4.09
CA GLY A 130 -1.19 -0.83 -4.26
C GLY A 130 0.23 -0.64 -4.74
N ALA A 131 0.48 0.42 -5.49
CA ALA A 131 1.81 0.72 -5.99
C ALA A 131 1.98 2.21 -6.28
N GLU A 132 3.22 2.67 -6.25
CA GLU A 132 3.63 4.03 -6.52
C GLU A 132 4.80 4.10 -7.50
N ALA A 133 4.84 5.14 -8.31
CA ALA A 133 5.93 5.43 -9.23
C ALA A 133 6.41 6.90 -9.14
N GLY A 134 6.26 7.53 -7.97
CA GLY A 134 6.55 8.96 -7.76
C GLY A 134 7.98 9.36 -8.14
N ALA A 135 8.97 8.51 -7.87
CA ALA A 135 10.36 8.76 -8.28
C ALA A 135 10.52 8.80 -9.81
N THR A 136 9.80 7.93 -10.54
CA THR A 136 9.78 7.92 -12.00
C THR A 136 9.15 9.19 -12.56
N VAL A 137 8.00 9.58 -12.03
CA VAL A 137 7.31 10.82 -12.44
C VAL A 137 8.20 12.04 -12.19
N ALA A 138 8.78 12.16 -10.99
CA ALA A 138 9.67 13.27 -10.65
C ALA A 138 10.89 13.34 -11.59
N ALA A 139 11.51 12.20 -11.90
CA ALA A 139 12.67 12.16 -12.79
C ALA A 139 12.31 12.52 -14.24
N LEU A 140 11.15 12.09 -14.76
CA LEU A 140 10.64 12.49 -16.07
C LEU A 140 10.35 13.99 -16.13
N GLN A 141 9.70 14.55 -15.08
CA GLN A 141 9.39 15.98 -14.98
C GLN A 141 10.67 16.85 -15.04
N VAL A 142 11.77 16.42 -14.41
CA VAL A 142 13.06 17.11 -14.50
C VAL A 142 13.56 17.18 -15.97
N GLN A 143 13.21 16.19 -16.80
CA GLN A 143 13.53 16.17 -18.25
C GLN A 143 12.47 16.87 -19.12
N GLY A 144 11.43 17.47 -18.52
CA GLY A 144 10.31 18.04 -19.26
C GLY A 144 9.45 17.01 -19.99
N ARG A 145 9.46 15.75 -19.52
CA ARG A 145 8.71 14.62 -20.08
C ARG A 145 7.58 14.22 -19.14
N GLU A 146 6.54 13.65 -19.71
CA GLU A 146 5.47 12.96 -18.99
C GLU A 146 5.45 11.47 -19.39
N PRO A 147 5.05 10.55 -18.49
CA PRO A 147 4.92 9.15 -18.86
C PRO A 147 3.70 8.93 -19.77
N GLU A 148 3.85 8.05 -20.75
CA GLU A 148 2.77 7.59 -21.63
C GLU A 148 2.10 6.34 -21.02
N TRP A 149 1.53 6.49 -19.81
CA TRP A 149 0.90 5.39 -19.09
C TRP A 149 -0.59 5.28 -19.41
N THR A 150 -1.18 4.16 -19.00
CA THR A 150 -2.59 3.87 -19.20
C THR A 150 -3.49 5.03 -18.72
N ARG A 151 -4.42 5.42 -19.59
CA ARG A 151 -5.51 6.35 -19.27
C ARG A 151 -6.83 5.65 -19.47
N GLN A 152 -7.66 5.69 -18.47
CA GLN A 152 -9.02 5.16 -18.52
C GLN A 152 -9.99 6.27 -18.95
N PRO A 153 -11.20 5.91 -19.45
CA PRO A 153 -12.30 6.85 -19.59
C PRO A 153 -12.64 7.54 -18.26
N ASP A 154 -13.10 8.78 -18.31
CA ASP A 154 -13.43 9.58 -17.10
C ASP A 154 -14.62 8.98 -16.31
N ASP A 155 -15.44 8.16 -16.92
CA ASP A 155 -16.58 7.46 -16.32
C ASP A 155 -16.21 6.06 -15.79
N ALA A 156 -14.98 5.61 -15.93
CA ALA A 156 -14.53 4.38 -15.30
C ALA A 156 -14.58 4.52 -13.78
N ALA A 157 -15.11 3.52 -13.10
CA ALA A 157 -15.24 3.53 -11.66
C ALA A 157 -15.23 2.10 -11.11
N PRO A 158 -14.65 1.86 -9.92
CA PRO A 158 -14.77 0.57 -9.25
C PRO A 158 -16.22 0.35 -8.78
N ASP A 159 -16.61 -0.90 -8.56
CA ASP A 159 -17.95 -1.22 -8.04
C ASP A 159 -18.20 -0.57 -6.68
N ARG A 160 -17.13 -0.39 -5.89
CA ARG A 160 -17.24 0.18 -4.55
C ARG A 160 -15.99 0.99 -4.17
N VAL A 161 -16.23 2.12 -3.49
CA VAL A 161 -15.19 2.90 -2.81
C VAL A 161 -15.39 2.80 -1.30
N ILE A 162 -14.32 2.55 -0.56
CA ILE A 162 -14.30 2.49 0.91
C ILE A 162 -13.40 3.59 1.48
N GLY A 163 -13.69 4.01 2.71
CA GLY A 163 -12.98 5.12 3.36
C GLY A 163 -13.71 6.43 3.23
N VAL A 164 -13.02 7.51 3.57
CA VAL A 164 -13.58 8.86 3.57
C VAL A 164 -12.81 9.72 2.57
N ASP A 165 -13.49 10.16 1.52
CA ASP A 165 -12.91 11.08 0.54
C ASP A 165 -12.97 12.51 1.05
N ARG A 166 -11.90 12.91 1.73
CA ARG A 166 -11.69 14.28 2.20
C ARG A 166 -10.21 14.64 2.17
N PRO A 167 -9.85 15.91 1.93
CA PRO A 167 -8.47 16.37 2.03
C PRO A 167 -7.87 16.06 3.41
N ALA A 168 -6.59 15.67 3.43
CA ALA A 168 -5.84 15.40 4.67
C ALA A 168 -5.69 16.64 5.55
N ASN A 169 -5.66 17.83 4.93
CA ASN A 169 -5.48 19.14 5.57
C ASN A 169 -6.63 20.08 5.22
N ASN A 170 -7.06 20.87 6.16
CA ASN A 170 -8.03 21.93 5.90
C ASN A 170 -7.34 23.22 5.38
N GLU A 171 -8.15 24.20 4.95
CA GLU A 171 -7.64 25.44 4.38
C GLU A 171 -6.78 26.25 5.38
N ALA A 172 -7.15 26.28 6.66
CA ALA A 172 -6.40 26.98 7.69
C ALA A 172 -5.01 26.36 7.90
N GLU A 173 -4.94 25.03 7.96
CA GLU A 173 -3.67 24.29 8.06
C GLU A 173 -2.78 24.55 6.84
N THR A 174 -3.35 24.47 5.65
CA THR A 174 -2.61 24.72 4.40
C THR A 174 -2.10 26.16 4.32
N SER A 175 -2.90 27.15 4.78
CA SER A 175 -2.52 28.56 4.75
C SER A 175 -1.31 28.92 5.60
N VAL A 176 -1.02 28.11 6.64
CA VAL A 176 0.17 28.26 7.49
C VAL A 176 1.30 27.28 7.15
N GLY A 177 1.22 26.64 5.98
CA GLY A 177 2.27 25.77 5.45
C GLY A 177 2.22 24.31 5.91
N LEU A 178 1.15 23.87 6.58
CA LEU A 178 0.99 22.48 7.05
C LEU A 178 0.41 21.56 5.96
N GLY A 179 0.71 21.82 4.69
CA GLY A 179 0.20 21.05 3.55
C GLY A 179 0.91 19.71 3.30
N ALA A 180 2.06 19.48 3.91
CA ALA A 180 2.81 18.25 3.73
C ALA A 180 3.07 17.53 5.07
N PRO A 181 3.05 16.18 5.08
CA PRO A 181 3.25 15.39 6.32
C PRO A 181 4.51 15.75 7.08
N ILE A 182 5.61 16.04 6.40
CA ILE A 182 6.88 16.40 7.04
C ILE A 182 6.76 17.61 8.01
N TYR A 183 5.93 18.58 7.70
CA TYR A 183 5.71 19.73 8.57
C TYR A 183 4.78 19.39 9.75
N VAL A 184 3.78 18.56 9.51
CA VAL A 184 2.86 18.10 10.55
C VAL A 184 3.59 17.22 11.55
N TYR A 185 4.45 16.31 11.11
CA TYR A 185 5.25 15.47 12.01
C TYR A 185 6.24 16.28 12.85
N ALA A 186 6.81 17.36 12.34
CA ALA A 186 7.66 18.26 13.13
C ALA A 186 6.88 18.93 14.29
N LEU A 187 5.61 19.29 14.08
CA LEU A 187 4.74 19.79 15.15
C LEU A 187 4.41 18.71 16.19
N ILE A 188 4.09 17.49 15.73
CA ILE A 188 3.80 16.35 16.61
C ILE A 188 5.03 16.05 17.48
N GLU A 189 6.23 16.00 16.91
CA GLU A 189 7.47 15.80 17.66
C GLU A 189 7.71 16.89 18.71
N SER A 190 7.41 18.14 18.38
CA SER A 190 7.52 19.26 19.33
C SER A 190 6.52 19.12 20.48
N ALA A 191 5.31 18.66 20.19
CA ALA A 191 4.27 18.41 21.22
C ALA A 191 4.66 17.23 22.12
N LEU A 192 5.18 16.13 21.55
CA LEU A 192 5.66 14.96 22.27
C LEU A 192 6.81 15.33 23.22
N ARG A 193 7.79 16.10 22.74
CA ARG A 193 8.89 16.63 23.58
C ARG A 193 8.35 17.45 24.76
N GLY A 194 7.42 18.36 24.49
CA GLY A 194 6.78 19.18 25.55
C GLY A 194 6.03 18.33 26.57
N ALA A 195 5.28 17.34 26.14
CA ALA A 195 4.55 16.42 27.02
C ALA A 195 5.48 15.54 27.85
N ALA A 196 6.62 15.11 27.30
CA ALA A 196 7.63 14.32 27.99
C ALA A 196 8.47 15.16 28.98
N GLY A 197 8.48 16.50 28.85
CA GLY A 197 9.30 17.39 29.68
C GLY A 197 10.81 17.27 29.40
N THR A 198 11.20 16.72 28.23
CA THR A 198 12.60 16.57 27.83
C THR A 198 13.13 17.84 27.19
N ASP A 199 14.43 18.09 27.32
CA ASP A 199 15.07 19.18 26.61
C ASP A 199 15.30 18.84 25.11
N GLU A 200 15.72 19.84 24.32
CA GLU A 200 15.89 19.67 22.88
C GLU A 200 17.02 18.67 22.54
N ALA A 201 18.11 18.68 23.29
CA ALA A 201 19.27 17.83 23.02
C ALA A 201 18.95 16.36 23.31
N GLU A 202 18.28 16.10 24.45
CA GLU A 202 17.83 14.77 24.85
C GLU A 202 16.81 14.20 23.84
N HIS A 203 15.82 15.01 23.44
CA HIS A 203 14.81 14.59 22.46
C HIS A 203 15.43 14.29 21.10
N ARG A 204 16.35 15.14 20.65
CA ARG A 204 17.07 14.95 19.37
C ARG A 204 17.90 13.66 19.40
N ALA A 205 18.61 13.38 20.49
CA ALA A 205 19.37 12.15 20.63
C ALA A 205 18.46 10.91 20.57
N ALA A 206 17.30 10.94 21.23
CA ALA A 206 16.33 9.85 21.19
C ALA A 206 15.78 9.59 19.76
N ILE A 207 15.49 10.65 19.01
CA ILE A 207 15.06 10.54 17.60
C ILE A 207 16.20 9.97 16.74
N ALA A 208 17.43 10.47 16.90
CA ALA A 208 18.59 10.01 16.15
C ALA A 208 18.84 8.51 16.39
N ASP A 209 18.77 8.05 17.63
CA ASP A 209 18.87 6.64 18.00
C ASP A 209 17.76 5.78 17.35
N LEU A 210 16.52 6.27 17.35
CA LEU A 210 15.39 5.59 16.72
C LEU A 210 15.64 5.41 15.23
N TRP A 211 16.04 6.47 14.54
CA TRP A 211 16.31 6.44 13.11
C TRP A 211 17.54 5.61 12.75
N ALA A 212 18.58 5.61 13.57
CA ALA A 212 19.75 4.74 13.39
C ALA A 212 19.33 3.26 13.41
N ARG A 213 18.51 2.86 14.37
CA ARG A 213 17.97 1.49 14.44
C ARG A 213 17.13 1.14 13.22
N HIS A 214 16.21 2.03 12.78
CA HIS A 214 15.44 1.82 11.56
C HIS A 214 16.32 1.68 10.32
N SER A 215 17.35 2.52 10.18
CA SER A 215 18.27 2.43 9.04
C SER A 215 19.09 1.14 9.04
N ALA A 216 19.46 0.61 10.21
CA ALA A 216 20.12 -0.69 10.31
C ALA A 216 19.22 -1.84 9.84
N VAL A 217 17.94 -1.81 10.20
CA VAL A 217 16.95 -2.78 9.68
C VAL A 217 16.76 -2.61 8.17
N ALA A 218 16.65 -1.37 7.69
CA ALA A 218 16.51 -1.08 6.27
C ALA A 218 17.71 -1.58 5.45
N ALA A 219 18.94 -1.45 5.98
CA ALA A 219 20.15 -1.93 5.31
C ALA A 219 20.18 -3.46 5.09
N ALA A 220 19.47 -4.21 5.93
CA ALA A 220 19.34 -5.66 5.81
C ALA A 220 18.08 -6.08 5.01
N ASN A 221 17.21 -5.14 4.64
CA ASN A 221 15.97 -5.41 3.93
C ASN A 221 16.14 -5.19 2.41
N PRO A 222 16.02 -6.23 1.56
CA PRO A 222 16.16 -6.08 0.10
C PRO A 222 15.11 -5.16 -0.52
N TYR A 223 13.98 -4.95 0.15
CA TYR A 223 12.88 -4.09 -0.31
C TYR A 223 12.94 -2.66 0.24
N ALA A 224 13.87 -2.32 1.13
CA ALA A 224 13.98 -0.96 1.63
C ALA A 224 14.31 0.01 0.49
N TRP A 225 13.65 1.18 0.48
CA TRP A 225 13.92 2.21 -0.52
C TRP A 225 15.32 2.82 -0.36
N ASP A 226 15.71 3.14 0.87
CA ASP A 226 17.09 3.56 1.22
C ASP A 226 17.73 2.49 2.11
N PRO A 227 18.59 1.61 1.58
CA PRO A 227 19.26 0.56 2.33
C PRO A 227 20.57 1.04 3.00
N THR A 228 20.73 2.34 3.24
CA THR A 228 21.94 2.90 3.83
C THR A 228 21.85 2.85 5.36
N ALA A 229 22.72 2.09 6.02
CA ALA A 229 22.87 2.15 7.47
C ALA A 229 23.45 3.50 7.90
N ARG A 230 22.84 4.12 8.89
CA ARG A 230 23.25 5.42 9.45
C ARG A 230 23.47 5.30 10.95
N THR A 231 24.37 6.11 11.48
CA THR A 231 24.59 6.26 12.92
C THR A 231 23.67 7.36 13.47
N ALA A 232 23.60 7.45 14.80
CA ALA A 232 22.91 8.53 15.49
C ALA A 232 23.67 9.87 15.48
N GLU A 233 24.91 9.87 15.03
CA GLU A 233 25.81 11.03 14.91
C GLU A 233 25.72 11.69 13.54
#